data_4ba94ef56493e5ee9af8f7bf17f9dafd
#
_entry.id   4ba94ef56493e5ee9af8f7bf17f9dafd
#
_cell.length_a   1.000
_cell.length_b   1.000
_cell.length_c   1.000
_cell.angle_alpha   90.00
_cell.angle_beta   90.00
_cell.angle_gamma   90.00
#
_symmetry.space_group_name_H-M   'P 1'
#
loop_
_entity.id
_entity.type
_entity.pdbx_description
1 polymer ?
#
loop_
_entity_poly.entity_id
_entity_poly.type
_entity_poly.pdbx_seq_one_letter_code
_entity_poly.pdbx_strand_id
1 'polypeptide(L)' 'MSYQAAVITVSDRASAGVYEDKSGPAVAAMLKEAGYEVVYTSIVPDEQEKISEELISCVDEKHCDLVITSGG' A
#
# COMPACT_ATOMS: atom_id res chain seq x y z
N MET A 1 -1.28 -3.33 -21.87
CA MET A 1 -0.67 -2.43 -20.88
C MET A 1 -1.20 -2.75 -19.49
N SER A 2 -0.31 -2.76 -18.51
CA SER A 2 -0.69 -3.00 -17.12
C SER A 2 -0.99 -1.69 -16.41
N TYR A 3 -2.01 -1.67 -15.57
CA TYR A 3 -2.23 -0.55 -14.68
C TYR A 3 -1.30 -0.68 -13.48
N GLN A 4 -0.79 0.44 -13.01
CA GLN A 4 0.10 0.48 -11.86
C GLN A 4 -0.70 0.62 -10.57
N ALA A 5 -0.35 -0.16 -9.58
CA ALA A 5 -1.04 -0.17 -8.29
C ALA A 5 -0.06 -0.04 -7.13
N ALA A 6 -0.54 0.49 -6.03
CA ALA A 6 0.20 0.57 -4.78
C ALA A 6 -0.63 -0.03 -3.66
N VAL A 7 0.03 -0.60 -2.68
CA VAL A 7 -0.60 -1.15 -1.49
C VAL A 7 -0.01 -0.47 -0.26
N ILE A 8 -0.88 0.12 0.56
CA ILE A 8 -0.47 0.78 1.80
C ILE A 8 -1.14 0.06 2.97
N THR A 9 -0.34 -0.52 3.84
CA THR A 9 -0.86 -1.14 5.06
C THR A 9 -0.89 -0.11 6.17
N VAL A 10 -2.06 0.08 6.77
CA VAL A 10 -2.26 1.03 7.88
C VAL A 10 -2.29 0.21 9.17
N SER A 11 -1.21 0.25 9.93
CA SER A 11 -1.11 -0.52 11.16
C SER A 11 -0.03 0.07 12.06
N ASP A 12 -0.41 0.46 13.28
CA ASP A 12 0.54 0.95 14.26
C ASP A 12 1.55 -0.13 14.65
N ARG A 13 1.09 -1.36 14.82
CA ARG A 13 1.96 -2.45 15.25
C ARG A 13 2.96 -2.86 14.16
N ALA A 14 2.49 -2.98 12.93
CA ALA A 14 3.38 -3.35 11.83
C ALA A 14 4.39 -2.26 11.53
N SER A 15 3.98 -0.97 11.59
CA SER A 15 4.90 0.14 11.35
C SER A 15 5.94 0.26 12.46
N ALA A 16 5.62 -0.14 13.68
CA ALA A 16 6.55 -0.14 14.80
C ALA A 16 7.42 -1.41 14.86
N GLY A 17 7.21 -2.36 13.95
CA GLY A 17 7.98 -3.60 13.93
C GLY A 17 7.58 -4.62 14.98
N VAL A 18 6.39 -4.47 15.57
CA VAL A 18 5.92 -5.37 16.62
C VAL A 18 5.53 -6.74 16.04
N TYR A 19 4.99 -6.75 14.84
CA TYR A 19 4.72 -7.99 14.14
C TYR A 19 4.86 -7.80 12.63
N GLU A 20 4.96 -8.91 11.91
CA GLU A 20 5.13 -8.89 10.47
C GLU A 20 3.80 -8.59 9.76
N ASP A 21 3.85 -7.69 8.77
CA ASP A 21 2.70 -7.42 7.93
C ASP A 21 2.49 -8.56 6.93
N LYS A 22 1.33 -9.21 7.01
CA LYS A 22 0.97 -10.28 6.09
C LYS A 22 -0.14 -9.87 5.12
N SER A 23 -0.88 -8.81 5.44
CA SER A 23 -1.99 -8.36 4.61
C SER A 23 -1.51 -7.66 3.35
N GLY A 24 -0.47 -6.83 3.44
CA GLY A 24 0.08 -6.12 2.29
C GLY A 24 0.53 -7.05 1.17
N PRO A 25 1.41 -8.04 1.47
CA PRO A 25 1.82 -9.00 0.45
C PRO A 25 0.67 -9.82 -0.13
N ALA A 26 -0.33 -10.18 0.67
CA ALA A 26 -1.49 -10.91 0.18
C ALA A 26 -2.30 -10.08 -0.81
N VAL A 27 -2.53 -8.82 -0.50
CA VAL A 27 -3.24 -7.90 -1.40
C VAL A 27 -2.43 -7.68 -2.68
N ALA A 28 -1.11 -7.51 -2.55
CA ALA A 28 -0.25 -7.34 -3.72
C ALA A 28 -0.32 -8.55 -4.66
N ALA A 29 -0.34 -9.76 -4.11
CA ALA A 29 -0.46 -10.97 -4.91
C ALA A 29 -1.81 -11.01 -5.64
N MET A 30 -2.88 -10.64 -4.97
CA MET A 30 -4.22 -10.58 -5.59
C MET A 30 -4.26 -9.58 -6.74
N LEU A 31 -3.62 -8.43 -6.57
CA LEU A 31 -3.56 -7.40 -7.61
C LEU A 31 -2.79 -7.90 -8.83
N LYS A 32 -1.68 -8.59 -8.62
CA LYS A 32 -0.90 -9.17 -9.71
C LYS A 32 -1.72 -10.18 -10.50
N GLU A 33 -2.48 -11.02 -9.82
CA GLU A 33 -3.35 -11.98 -10.48
C GLU A 33 -4.45 -11.30 -11.29
N ALA A 34 -4.89 -10.13 -10.85
CA ALA A 34 -5.91 -9.35 -11.54
C ALA A 34 -5.35 -8.54 -12.72
N GLY A 35 -4.04 -8.57 -12.95
CA GLY A 35 -3.42 -7.88 -14.07
C GLY A 35 -2.82 -6.52 -13.73
N TYR A 36 -2.75 -6.16 -12.47
CA TYR A 36 -2.10 -4.92 -12.05
C TYR A 36 -0.62 -5.12 -11.79
N GLU A 37 0.17 -4.10 -12.05
CA GLU A 37 1.57 -4.09 -11.69
C GLU A 37 1.71 -3.37 -10.35
N VAL A 38 2.13 -4.08 -9.32
CA VAL A 38 2.32 -3.49 -7.99
C VAL A 38 3.71 -2.86 -7.95
N VAL A 39 3.75 -1.53 -8.03
CA VAL A 39 5.00 -0.77 -8.13
C VAL A 39 5.47 -0.23 -6.79
N TYR A 40 4.61 -0.24 -5.77
CA TYR A 40 4.95 0.32 -4.47
C TYR A 40 4.15 -0.34 -3.37
N THR A 41 4.81 -0.63 -2.26
CA THR A 41 4.15 -1.11 -1.05
C THR A 41 4.73 -0.34 0.13
N SER A 42 3.89 -0.05 1.11
CA SER A 42 4.31 0.71 2.29
C SER A 42 3.52 0.27 3.51
N ILE A 43 4.10 0.50 4.67
CA ILE A 43 3.43 0.29 5.95
C ILE A 43 3.50 1.61 6.70
N VAL A 44 2.35 2.13 7.11
CA VAL A 44 2.28 3.40 7.84
C VAL A 44 1.51 3.21 9.14
N PRO A 45 1.80 4.03 10.16
CA PRO A 45 1.01 4.03 11.36
C PRO A 45 -0.39 4.57 11.08
N ASP A 46 -1.34 4.29 11.98
CA ASP A 46 -2.71 4.77 11.86
C ASP A 46 -2.79 6.25 12.25
N GLU A 47 -2.19 7.09 11.43
CA GLU A 47 -2.18 8.54 11.59
C GLU A 47 -2.62 9.16 10.27
N GLN A 48 -3.63 10.00 10.32
CA GLN A 48 -4.22 10.58 9.13
C GLN A 48 -3.21 11.31 8.25
N GLU A 49 -2.30 12.07 8.84
CA GLU A 49 -1.28 12.79 8.10
C GLU A 49 -0.35 11.86 7.33
N LYS A 50 0.06 10.76 7.98
CA LYS A 50 0.95 9.79 7.35
C LYS A 50 0.26 9.06 6.21
N ILE A 51 -0.99 8.70 6.40
CA ILE A 51 -1.80 8.05 5.37
C ILE A 51 -1.96 8.98 4.17
N SER A 52 -2.31 10.24 4.44
CA SER A 52 -2.49 11.24 3.37
C SER A 52 -1.22 11.46 2.57
N GLU A 53 -0.07 11.59 3.24
CA GLU A 53 1.21 11.78 2.57
C GLU A 53 1.53 10.61 1.63
N GLU A 54 1.28 9.39 2.08
CA GLU A 54 1.53 8.20 1.25
C GLU A 54 0.59 8.15 0.05
N LEU A 55 -0.68 8.47 0.23
CA LEU A 55 -1.64 8.50 -0.87
C LEU A 55 -1.25 9.53 -1.92
N ILE A 56 -0.88 10.74 -1.49
CA ILE A 56 -0.46 11.79 -2.39
C ILE A 56 0.80 11.39 -3.14
N SER A 57 1.77 10.80 -2.46
CA SER A 57 3.00 10.33 -3.07
C SER A 57 2.73 9.27 -4.14
N CYS A 58 1.80 8.34 -3.87
CA CYS A 58 1.46 7.31 -4.84
C CYS A 58 0.87 7.90 -6.12
N VAL A 59 0.04 8.93 -6.00
CA VAL A 59 -0.60 9.55 -7.15
C VAL A 59 0.34 10.50 -7.87
N ASP A 60 1.00 11.40 -7.13
CA ASP A 60 1.80 12.48 -7.72
C ASP A 60 3.20 12.04 -8.16
N GLU A 61 3.85 11.21 -7.36
CA GLU A 61 5.23 10.81 -7.64
C GLU A 61 5.34 9.46 -8.36
N LYS A 62 4.51 8.50 -7.99
CA LYS A 62 4.57 7.15 -8.54
C LYS A 62 3.56 6.89 -9.65
N HIS A 63 2.65 7.83 -9.86
CA HIS A 63 1.65 7.77 -10.94
C HIS A 63 0.82 6.48 -10.92
N CYS A 64 0.41 6.06 -9.74
CA CYS A 64 -0.41 4.87 -9.60
C CYS A 64 -1.82 5.10 -10.10
N ASP A 65 -2.35 4.12 -10.82
CA ASP A 65 -3.74 4.15 -11.28
C ASP A 65 -4.70 3.70 -10.17
N LEU A 66 -4.20 2.90 -9.23
CA LEU A 66 -4.98 2.35 -8.14
C LEU A 66 -4.12 2.33 -6.88
N VAL A 67 -4.69 2.76 -5.76
CA VAL A 67 -4.04 2.66 -4.46
C VAL A 67 -4.99 1.94 -3.52
N ILE A 68 -4.54 0.85 -2.93
CA ILE A 68 -5.34 0.08 -1.98
C ILE A 68 -4.75 0.23 -0.59
N THR A 69 -5.61 0.55 0.37
CA THR A 69 -5.21 0.57 1.78
C THR A 69 -5.73 -0.68 2.46
N SER A 70 -4.89 -1.26 3.31
CA SER A 70 -5.21 -2.44 4.08
C SER A 70 -5.09 -2.10 5.56
N GLY A 71 -6.09 -2.44 6.34
CA GLY A 71 -6.08 -2.22 7.78
C GLY A 71 -5.56 -3.45 8.52
N GLY A 72 -4.71 -3.20 9.50
CA GLY A 72 -4.17 -4.28 10.34
C GLY A 72 -4.86 -4.41 11.66
#